data_4e464d5ef448d49756500347048effd5
#
_entry.id   4e464d5ef448d49756500347048effd5
#
_cell.length_a   1.000
_cell.length_b   1.000
_cell.length_c   1.000
_cell.angle_alpha   90.00
_cell.angle_beta   90.00
_cell.angle_gamma   90.00
#
_symmetry.space_group_name_H-M   'P 1'
#
loop_
_entity.id
_entity.type
_entity.pdbx_description
1 polymer ?
#
loop_
_entity_poly.entity_id
_entity_poly.type
_entity_poly.pdbx_seq_one_letter_code
_entity_poly.pdbx_strand_id
1 'polypeptide(L)'
;MIMKRSINTYILLLLAVASVLPSCKKEYGNLNGPTVEEYAKNASKDQLNGLVAGSLSGMRINDGIYLDAVGIIGREMYRFSNADPRYVTELLGSGSTTLNNTGFYITNPWGSRYRVVKNCNGLIDAATNSTSITDEERKGYTGFAKTLKAYELLLNLNLTYTNGIRVDVADPNHLGPILDYDGSIAAISSLLDEAKGDLSGATVAFPLTDGFTGFDDAAGLIKFNRALASRVDVYRKQWATALTDLSESFFDLNGDFYTGVNEVFSTGSGDQLNPAYFAQNSTGEVRLAHPSYAANIAAGDDRINKATLRNAPASDPSGLSSDRDVWVYTSSTAPIPMVRNEELILIYAEAKIQTNSLTDAAGALNIIRNGHNLPDYSGAMTQDALINEMLTQRRYSLFYEGHRWVDVRRYDKLNTLPIDRAGDDVWSAMPIPQTEQ
;
A
#
# COMPACT_ATOMS: atom_id res chain seq x y z
N MET A 1 -83.00 2.77 17.35
CA MET A 1 -81.70 3.21 17.90
C MET A 1 -80.65 2.04 17.99
N ILE A 2 -81.07 0.81 17.92
CA ILE A 2 -80.26 -0.39 18.09
C ILE A 2 -79.46 -0.77 16.78
N MET A 3 -80.01 -0.50 15.59
CA MET A 3 -79.42 -0.89 14.31
C MET A 3 -78.15 -0.06 13.91
N LYS A 4 -78.04 1.21 14.35
CA LYS A 4 -76.85 2.07 14.06
C LYS A 4 -75.61 1.67 14.90
N ARG A 5 -75.80 1.06 16.10
CA ARG A 5 -74.67 0.60 16.92
C ARG A 5 -73.97 -0.65 16.40
N SER A 6 -74.69 -1.53 15.74
CA SER A 6 -74.15 -2.77 15.19
C SER A 6 -73.26 -2.51 13.96
N ILE A 7 -73.66 -1.57 13.09
CA ILE A 7 -72.90 -1.25 11.89
C ILE A 7 -71.54 -0.63 12.20
N ASN A 8 -71.46 0.26 13.23
CA ASN A 8 -70.21 0.86 13.64
C ASN A 8 -69.26 -0.18 14.28
N THR A 9 -69.77 -1.23 14.92
CA THR A 9 -68.98 -2.30 15.53
C THR A 9 -68.37 -3.19 14.45
N TYR A 10 -69.11 -3.50 13.37
CA TYR A 10 -68.61 -4.27 12.22
C TYR A 10 -67.60 -3.48 11.39
N ILE A 11 -67.78 -2.15 11.24
CA ILE A 11 -66.78 -1.31 10.55
C ILE A 11 -65.51 -1.20 11.33
N LEU A 12 -65.56 -1.10 12.66
CA LEU A 12 -64.36 -1.14 13.52
C LEU A 12 -63.65 -2.49 13.51
N LEU A 13 -64.39 -3.61 13.46
CA LEU A 13 -63.82 -4.94 13.29
C LEU A 13 -63.13 -5.15 11.92
N LEU A 14 -63.76 -4.66 10.83
CA LEU A 14 -63.19 -4.71 9.51
C LEU A 14 -61.91 -3.86 9.36
N LEU A 15 -61.89 -2.68 9.99
CA LEU A 15 -60.67 -1.84 10.06
C LEU A 15 -59.57 -2.47 10.89
N ALA A 16 -59.89 -3.15 11.97
CA ALA A 16 -58.90 -3.88 12.79
C ALA A 16 -58.30 -5.11 12.07
N VAL A 17 -59.10 -5.79 11.24
CA VAL A 17 -58.61 -6.94 10.43
C VAL A 17 -57.76 -6.45 9.26
N ALA A 18 -58.05 -5.30 8.67
CA ALA A 18 -57.23 -4.71 7.59
C ALA A 18 -55.87 -4.23 8.07
N SER A 19 -55.68 -3.94 9.37
CA SER A 19 -54.38 -3.52 9.94
C SER A 19 -53.45 -4.70 10.29
N VAL A 20 -53.87 -5.95 10.16
CA VAL A 20 -53.10 -7.15 10.51
C VAL A 20 -52.59 -7.89 9.24
N LEU A 21 -52.81 -7.33 8.05
CA LEU A 21 -52.18 -7.89 6.86
C LEU A 21 -50.65 -7.69 6.98
N PRO A 22 -49.86 -8.79 7.05
CA PRO A 22 -48.42 -8.63 7.01
C PRO A 22 -48.08 -7.96 5.69
N SER A 23 -47.58 -6.73 5.77
CA SER A 23 -46.88 -6.11 4.66
C SER A 23 -45.71 -7.01 4.35
N CYS A 24 -45.87 -7.87 3.35
CA CYS A 24 -44.71 -8.51 2.73
C CYS A 24 -43.81 -7.40 2.24
N LYS A 25 -42.78 -7.05 3.02
CA LYS A 25 -41.64 -6.32 2.48
C LYS A 25 -41.01 -7.26 1.46
N LYS A 26 -41.43 -7.18 0.21
CA LYS A 26 -40.61 -7.65 -0.90
C LYS A 26 -39.36 -6.77 -0.86
N GLU A 27 -38.30 -7.30 -0.29
CA GLU A 27 -36.97 -6.75 -0.54
C GLU A 27 -36.70 -7.01 -2.03
N TYR A 28 -36.93 -6.00 -2.82
CA TYR A 28 -36.37 -5.95 -4.16
C TYR A 28 -34.90 -5.68 -3.93
N GLY A 29 -34.04 -6.70 -3.98
CA GLY A 29 -32.59 -6.54 -4.01
C GLY A 29 -32.18 -5.47 -5.01
N ASN A 30 -30.94 -5.08 -5.04
CA ASN A 30 -30.44 -4.09 -5.99
C ASN A 30 -30.79 -4.52 -7.42
N LEU A 31 -31.89 -3.96 -7.98
CA LEU A 31 -32.39 -4.29 -9.31
C LEU A 31 -31.40 -3.92 -10.44
N ASN A 32 -30.32 -3.19 -10.11
CA ASN A 32 -29.30 -2.73 -11.06
C ASN A 32 -28.00 -3.52 -10.99
N GLY A 33 -27.92 -4.58 -10.19
CA GLY A 33 -26.74 -5.45 -10.09
C GLY A 33 -26.93 -6.55 -9.03
N PRO A 34 -26.17 -7.65 -9.12
CA PRO A 34 -26.20 -8.72 -8.13
C PRO A 34 -25.76 -8.19 -6.76
N THR A 35 -26.38 -8.69 -5.70
CA THR A 35 -25.97 -8.38 -4.33
C THR A 35 -24.66 -9.10 -3.96
N VAL A 36 -23.97 -8.64 -2.93
CA VAL A 36 -22.75 -9.30 -2.42
C VAL A 36 -23.06 -10.75 -2.04
N GLU A 37 -24.27 -11.01 -1.51
CA GLU A 37 -24.75 -12.35 -1.14
C GLU A 37 -24.98 -13.27 -2.35
N GLU A 38 -25.29 -12.72 -3.52
CA GLU A 38 -25.42 -13.47 -4.77
C GLU A 38 -24.05 -13.88 -5.31
N TYR A 39 -23.04 -13.00 -5.25
CA TYR A 39 -21.65 -13.33 -5.57
C TYR A 39 -21.11 -14.43 -4.67
N ALA A 40 -21.42 -14.36 -3.37
CA ALA A 40 -20.95 -15.34 -2.40
C ALA A 40 -21.52 -16.75 -2.61
N LYS A 41 -22.66 -16.91 -3.31
CA LYS A 41 -23.32 -18.22 -3.48
C LYS A 41 -22.77 -19.03 -4.65
N ASN A 42 -22.63 -18.43 -5.81
CA ASN A 42 -22.15 -19.10 -7.02
C ASN A 42 -21.83 -18.07 -8.12
N ALA A 43 -20.67 -17.41 -8.01
CA ALA A 43 -20.27 -16.40 -8.99
C ALA A 43 -19.93 -17.02 -10.34
N SER A 44 -20.35 -16.37 -11.42
CA SER A 44 -19.85 -16.65 -12.76
C SER A 44 -18.38 -16.20 -12.90
N LYS A 45 -17.68 -16.71 -13.92
CA LYS A 45 -16.31 -16.30 -14.22
C LYS A 45 -16.20 -14.78 -14.47
N ASP A 46 -17.15 -14.19 -15.18
CA ASP A 46 -17.16 -12.74 -15.43
C ASP A 46 -17.35 -11.93 -14.15
N GLN A 47 -18.15 -12.43 -13.21
CA GLN A 47 -18.30 -11.80 -11.90
C GLN A 47 -17.00 -11.87 -11.07
N LEU A 48 -16.31 -13.00 -11.10
CA LEU A 48 -14.99 -13.14 -10.45
C LEU A 48 -13.96 -12.20 -11.08
N ASN A 49 -13.93 -12.10 -12.41
CA ASN A 49 -13.06 -11.15 -13.12
C ASN A 49 -13.38 -9.70 -12.76
N GLY A 50 -14.66 -9.36 -12.55
CA GLY A 50 -15.10 -8.06 -12.07
C GLY A 50 -14.56 -7.75 -10.65
N LEU A 51 -14.53 -8.75 -9.75
CA LEU A 51 -13.94 -8.60 -8.41
C LEU A 51 -12.42 -8.40 -8.47
N VAL A 52 -11.71 -9.10 -9.37
CA VAL A 52 -10.28 -8.86 -9.61
C VAL A 52 -10.04 -7.42 -10.07
N ALA A 53 -10.76 -6.97 -11.10
CA ALA A 53 -10.64 -5.61 -11.63
C ALA A 53 -10.99 -4.55 -10.58
N GLY A 54 -12.03 -4.79 -9.76
CA GLY A 54 -12.43 -3.93 -8.65
C GLY A 54 -11.36 -3.84 -7.56
N SER A 55 -10.66 -4.93 -7.25
CA SER A 55 -9.55 -4.94 -6.30
C SER A 55 -8.37 -4.12 -6.83
N LEU A 56 -7.93 -4.34 -8.07
CA LEU A 56 -6.85 -3.59 -8.70
C LEU A 56 -7.17 -2.08 -8.84
N SER A 57 -8.43 -1.74 -9.17
CA SER A 57 -8.85 -0.34 -9.19
C SER A 57 -8.86 0.28 -7.79
N GLY A 58 -9.27 -0.49 -6.78
CA GLY A 58 -9.34 -0.04 -5.38
C GLY A 58 -7.98 0.28 -4.78
N MET A 59 -6.93 -0.47 -5.14
CA MET A 59 -5.57 -0.28 -4.63
C MET A 59 -5.04 1.13 -4.89
N ARG A 60 -5.34 1.71 -6.05
CA ARG A 60 -4.88 3.04 -6.48
C ARG A 60 -5.55 4.20 -5.73
N ILE A 61 -6.63 3.93 -4.99
CA ILE A 61 -7.38 4.97 -4.26
C ILE A 61 -6.58 5.42 -3.04
N ASN A 62 -6.37 6.72 -2.93
CA ASN A 62 -5.61 7.37 -1.83
C ASN A 62 -4.12 7.00 -1.73
N ASP A 63 -3.54 6.39 -2.77
CA ASP A 63 -2.10 6.12 -2.83
C ASP A 63 -1.27 7.39 -2.67
N GLY A 64 -1.64 8.47 -3.35
CA GLY A 64 -0.96 9.74 -3.20
C GLY A 64 -0.99 10.28 -1.76
N ILE A 65 -2.07 10.04 -1.01
CA ILE A 65 -2.15 10.43 0.41
C ILE A 65 -1.25 9.54 1.27
N TYR A 66 -1.21 8.23 0.98
CA TYR A 66 -0.30 7.31 1.66
C TYR A 66 1.17 7.73 1.46
N LEU A 67 1.58 7.94 0.20
CA LEU A 67 2.96 8.32 -0.16
C LEU A 67 3.34 9.68 0.42
N ASP A 68 2.43 10.67 0.39
CA ASP A 68 2.64 11.96 1.02
C ASP A 68 2.86 11.82 2.53
N ALA A 69 2.00 11.07 3.20
CA ALA A 69 2.05 10.93 4.65
C ALA A 69 3.37 10.27 5.12
N VAL A 70 3.75 9.12 4.51
CA VAL A 70 4.99 8.42 4.88
C VAL A 70 6.24 9.18 4.42
N GLY A 71 6.18 9.87 3.25
CA GLY A 71 7.28 10.67 2.72
C GLY A 71 7.55 11.92 3.57
N ILE A 72 6.50 12.62 4.02
CA ILE A 72 6.63 13.80 4.88
C ILE A 72 7.19 13.41 6.25
N ILE A 73 6.62 12.39 6.91
CA ILE A 73 7.14 11.94 8.22
C ILE A 73 8.58 11.43 8.07
N GLY A 74 8.89 10.73 6.98
CA GLY A 74 10.24 10.25 6.65
C GLY A 74 11.23 11.33 6.22
N ARG A 75 10.81 12.61 6.17
CA ARG A 75 11.63 13.75 5.69
C ARG A 75 12.22 13.51 4.30
N GLU A 76 11.42 12.86 3.43
CA GLU A 76 11.74 12.78 2.00
C GLU A 76 11.27 14.03 1.27
N MET A 77 10.14 14.57 1.68
CA MET A 77 9.47 15.65 0.97
C MET A 77 8.64 16.54 1.89
N TYR A 78 8.26 17.70 1.36
CA TYR A 78 7.18 18.54 1.86
C TYR A 78 5.99 18.51 0.89
N ARG A 79 4.80 18.65 1.42
CA ARG A 79 3.63 19.02 0.64
C ARG A 79 3.09 20.35 1.16
N PHE A 80 3.17 21.40 0.35
CA PHE A 80 2.50 22.65 0.68
C PHE A 80 1.16 22.69 -0.03
N SER A 81 0.13 22.98 0.75
CA SER A 81 -1.25 22.97 0.31
C SER A 81 -1.97 24.19 0.86
N ASN A 82 -2.59 24.97 -0.04
CA ASN A 82 -3.45 26.07 0.38
C ASN A 82 -4.77 25.60 0.98
N ALA A 83 -5.16 24.33 0.72
CA ALA A 83 -6.42 23.76 1.17
C ALA A 83 -6.29 23.06 2.54
N ASP A 84 -5.11 22.50 2.85
CA ASP A 84 -4.94 21.70 4.06
C ASP A 84 -3.57 21.91 4.73
N PRO A 85 -3.51 22.60 5.86
CA PRO A 85 -2.27 22.88 6.57
C PRO A 85 -1.69 21.64 7.30
N ARG A 86 -2.46 20.55 7.47
CA ARG A 86 -2.06 19.38 8.27
C ARG A 86 -0.84 18.66 7.72
N TYR A 87 -0.54 18.79 6.42
CA TYR A 87 0.69 18.28 5.84
C TYR A 87 1.95 18.87 6.47
N VAL A 88 1.92 20.13 6.89
CA VAL A 88 3.07 20.82 7.50
C VAL A 88 2.91 21.05 9.01
N THR A 89 1.71 20.89 9.56
CA THR A 89 1.46 21.04 11.00
C THR A 89 1.46 19.67 11.68
N GLU A 90 0.50 18.80 11.39
CA GLU A 90 0.34 17.51 12.07
C GLU A 90 1.40 16.49 11.65
N LEU A 91 1.66 16.32 10.33
CA LEU A 91 2.62 15.32 9.86
C LEU A 91 4.09 15.66 10.22
N LEU A 92 4.43 16.93 10.37
CA LEU A 92 5.75 17.36 10.86
C LEU A 92 5.79 17.59 12.36
N GLY A 93 4.65 17.61 13.05
CA GLY A 93 4.55 17.77 14.50
C GLY A 93 4.85 19.19 14.98
N SER A 94 4.38 20.21 14.26
CA SER A 94 4.70 21.61 14.53
C SER A 94 4.21 22.09 15.91
N GLY A 95 5.12 22.49 16.76
CA GLY A 95 4.83 23.03 18.09
C GLY A 95 4.20 22.00 19.01
N SER A 96 2.95 22.23 19.43
CA SER A 96 2.18 21.27 20.24
C SER A 96 1.22 20.41 19.43
N THR A 97 1.28 20.47 18.10
CA THR A 97 0.38 19.72 17.22
C THR A 97 0.78 18.24 17.19
N THR A 98 -0.20 17.36 17.35
CA THR A 98 -0.03 15.92 17.31
C THR A 98 -0.78 15.30 16.14
N LEU A 99 -0.43 14.06 15.77
CA LEU A 99 -1.19 13.28 14.82
C LEU A 99 -2.62 13.03 15.35
N ASN A 100 -3.61 13.26 14.49
CA ASN A 100 -5.02 13.11 14.84
C ASN A 100 -5.58 11.82 14.24
N ASN A 101 -6.22 10.98 15.07
CA ASN A 101 -6.81 9.71 14.64
C ASN A 101 -8.08 9.87 13.75
N THR A 102 -8.55 11.09 13.56
CA THR A 102 -9.56 11.43 12.55
C THR A 102 -8.97 12.14 11.33
N GLY A 103 -7.65 12.33 11.29
CA GLY A 103 -6.95 13.00 10.21
C GLY A 103 -7.09 12.26 8.89
N PHE A 104 -7.31 12.99 7.78
CA PHE A 104 -7.47 12.39 6.44
C PHE A 104 -6.25 11.55 6.03
N TYR A 105 -5.06 11.93 6.48
CA TYR A 105 -3.79 11.27 6.16
C TYR A 105 -3.66 9.86 6.75
N ILE A 106 -4.51 9.51 7.73
CA ILE A 106 -4.64 8.15 8.23
C ILE A 106 -5.97 7.52 7.83
N THR A 107 -7.09 8.24 7.95
CA THR A 107 -8.43 7.64 7.70
C THR A 107 -8.65 7.28 6.23
N ASN A 108 -8.15 8.10 5.29
CA ASN A 108 -8.34 7.83 3.86
C ASN A 108 -7.51 6.63 3.35
N PRO A 109 -6.18 6.57 3.54
CA PRO A 109 -5.44 5.37 3.14
C PRO A 109 -5.88 4.13 3.91
N TRP A 110 -6.12 4.22 5.23
CA TRP A 110 -6.62 3.10 6.01
C TRP A 110 -7.90 2.51 5.44
N GLY A 111 -8.91 3.35 5.22
CA GLY A 111 -10.20 2.91 4.71
C GLY A 111 -10.15 2.36 3.29
N SER A 112 -9.29 2.94 2.41
CA SER A 112 -9.13 2.41 1.04
C SER A 112 -8.47 1.03 1.05
N ARG A 113 -7.41 0.83 1.84
CA ARG A 113 -6.73 -0.45 1.97
C ARG A 113 -7.68 -1.53 2.50
N TYR A 114 -8.43 -1.25 3.58
CA TYR A 114 -9.42 -2.22 4.09
C TYR A 114 -10.58 -2.47 3.12
N ARG A 115 -10.93 -1.52 2.25
CA ARG A 115 -11.89 -1.78 1.17
C ARG A 115 -11.36 -2.83 0.19
N VAL A 116 -10.09 -2.75 -0.19
CA VAL A 116 -9.45 -3.78 -1.03
C VAL A 116 -9.36 -5.12 -0.30
N VAL A 117 -8.98 -5.11 0.99
CA VAL A 117 -8.99 -6.32 1.83
C VAL A 117 -10.37 -6.99 1.84
N LYS A 118 -11.44 -6.19 1.97
CA LYS A 118 -12.82 -6.69 1.88
C LYS A 118 -13.13 -7.28 0.49
N ASN A 119 -12.71 -6.61 -0.58
CA ASN A 119 -12.89 -7.12 -1.94
C ASN A 119 -12.14 -8.44 -2.15
N CYS A 120 -10.92 -8.56 -1.61
CA CYS A 120 -10.14 -9.81 -1.66
C CYS A 120 -10.83 -10.93 -0.88
N ASN A 121 -11.38 -10.67 0.31
CA ASN A 121 -12.18 -11.66 1.05
C ASN A 121 -13.40 -12.08 0.23
N GLY A 122 -14.13 -11.14 -0.35
CA GLY A 122 -15.27 -11.44 -1.21
C GLY A 122 -14.89 -12.25 -2.47
N LEU A 123 -13.72 -11.99 -3.06
CA LEU A 123 -13.19 -12.77 -4.19
C LEU A 123 -12.84 -14.20 -3.76
N ILE A 124 -12.22 -14.40 -2.59
CA ILE A 124 -11.89 -15.72 -2.03
C ILE A 124 -13.18 -16.50 -1.80
N ASP A 125 -14.18 -15.91 -1.15
CA ASP A 125 -15.47 -16.55 -0.87
C ASP A 125 -16.22 -16.90 -2.16
N ALA A 126 -16.30 -15.96 -3.09
CA ALA A 126 -16.97 -16.16 -4.37
C ALA A 126 -16.29 -17.24 -5.23
N ALA A 127 -14.96 -17.28 -5.28
CA ALA A 127 -14.22 -18.30 -6.00
C ALA A 127 -14.37 -19.69 -5.33
N THR A 128 -14.36 -19.74 -4.00
CA THR A 128 -14.53 -20.98 -3.25
C THR A 128 -15.86 -21.63 -3.52
N ASN A 129 -16.94 -20.84 -3.62
CA ASN A 129 -18.30 -21.33 -3.80
C ASN A 129 -18.72 -21.43 -5.27
N SER A 130 -17.91 -20.96 -6.21
CA SER A 130 -18.24 -21.00 -7.64
C SER A 130 -18.16 -22.43 -8.21
N THR A 131 -19.18 -22.80 -8.94
CA THR A 131 -19.22 -24.04 -9.77
C THR A 131 -18.89 -23.75 -11.24
N SER A 132 -18.60 -22.48 -11.60
CA SER A 132 -18.36 -22.04 -12.96
C SER A 132 -16.86 -22.03 -13.35
N ILE A 133 -15.99 -22.44 -12.43
CA ILE A 133 -14.54 -22.48 -12.61
C ILE A 133 -13.96 -23.83 -12.15
N THR A 134 -12.79 -24.19 -12.68
CA THR A 134 -12.07 -25.40 -12.24
C THR A 134 -11.38 -25.19 -10.90
N ASP A 135 -10.85 -26.25 -10.30
CA ASP A 135 -10.10 -26.17 -9.05
C ASP A 135 -8.78 -25.42 -9.24
N GLU A 136 -8.13 -25.56 -10.40
CA GLU A 136 -6.90 -24.83 -10.75
C GLU A 136 -7.19 -23.33 -10.93
N GLU A 137 -8.30 -22.97 -11.57
CA GLU A 137 -8.73 -21.58 -11.70
C GLU A 137 -9.07 -20.99 -10.33
N ARG A 138 -9.78 -21.74 -9.47
CA ARG A 138 -10.09 -21.34 -8.09
C ARG A 138 -8.83 -21.00 -7.32
N LYS A 139 -7.80 -21.84 -7.41
CA LYS A 139 -6.48 -21.59 -6.81
C LYS A 139 -5.86 -20.30 -7.32
N GLY A 140 -5.99 -20.00 -8.62
CA GLY A 140 -5.52 -18.75 -9.20
C GLY A 140 -6.17 -17.52 -8.57
N TYR A 141 -7.50 -17.48 -8.48
CA TYR A 141 -8.23 -16.39 -7.84
C TYR A 141 -7.89 -16.24 -6.36
N THR A 142 -7.85 -17.34 -5.59
CA THR A 142 -7.59 -17.28 -4.15
C THR A 142 -6.17 -16.87 -3.84
N GLY A 143 -5.17 -17.41 -4.54
CA GLY A 143 -3.78 -17.06 -4.34
C GLY A 143 -3.48 -15.60 -4.73
N PHE A 144 -4.07 -15.12 -5.83
CA PHE A 144 -3.98 -13.71 -6.21
C PHE A 144 -4.61 -12.81 -5.14
N ALA A 145 -5.84 -13.11 -4.71
CA ALA A 145 -6.55 -12.30 -3.72
C ALA A 145 -5.81 -12.25 -2.37
N LYS A 146 -5.26 -13.39 -1.90
CA LYS A 146 -4.47 -13.44 -0.66
C LYS A 146 -3.18 -12.61 -0.79
N THR A 147 -2.51 -12.63 -1.95
CA THR A 147 -1.30 -11.83 -2.20
C THR A 147 -1.61 -10.32 -2.12
N LEU A 148 -2.67 -9.86 -2.79
CA LEU A 148 -3.09 -8.46 -2.70
C LEU A 148 -3.53 -8.06 -1.29
N LYS A 149 -4.31 -8.93 -0.61
CA LYS A 149 -4.72 -8.71 0.79
C LYS A 149 -3.50 -8.53 1.70
N ALA A 150 -2.47 -9.35 1.55
CA ALA A 150 -1.25 -9.24 2.32
C ALA A 150 -0.52 -7.89 2.08
N TYR A 151 -0.45 -7.45 0.81
CA TYR A 151 0.13 -6.17 0.45
C TYR A 151 -0.62 -4.99 1.08
N GLU A 152 -1.94 -4.95 0.99
CA GLU A 152 -2.78 -3.89 1.56
C GLU A 152 -2.70 -3.82 3.09
N LEU A 153 -2.68 -4.97 3.76
CA LEU A 153 -2.47 -5.05 5.20
C LEU A 153 -1.08 -4.56 5.61
N LEU A 154 -0.04 -4.86 4.80
CA LEU A 154 1.31 -4.36 5.04
C LEU A 154 1.38 -2.83 4.95
N LEU A 155 0.71 -2.22 3.96
CA LEU A 155 0.68 -0.76 3.83
C LEU A 155 0.01 -0.10 5.05
N ASN A 156 -1.09 -0.67 5.57
CA ASN A 156 -1.71 -0.19 6.80
C ASN A 156 -0.80 -0.38 8.02
N LEU A 157 -0.11 -1.52 8.13
CA LEU A 157 0.85 -1.77 9.22
C LEU A 157 2.04 -0.80 9.15
N ASN A 158 2.48 -0.42 7.94
CA ASN A 158 3.50 0.60 7.75
C ASN A 158 3.08 1.97 8.31
N LEU A 159 1.80 2.32 8.30
CA LEU A 159 1.30 3.54 8.93
C LEU A 159 1.26 3.43 10.46
N THR A 160 0.66 2.37 10.98
CA THR A 160 0.36 2.24 12.42
C THR A 160 1.47 1.61 13.24
N TYR A 161 2.38 0.86 12.61
CA TYR A 161 3.56 0.23 13.22
C TYR A 161 3.22 -0.50 14.54
N THR A 162 3.78 -0.04 15.68
CA THR A 162 3.55 -0.66 17.01
C THR A 162 2.08 -0.64 17.46
N ASN A 163 1.26 0.21 16.88
CA ASN A 163 -0.18 0.23 17.15
C ASN A 163 -0.93 -0.91 16.46
N GLY A 164 -0.27 -1.61 15.51
CA GLY A 164 -0.80 -2.80 14.88
C GLY A 164 -1.98 -2.57 13.93
N ILE A 165 -2.61 -3.66 13.50
CA ILE A 165 -3.76 -3.67 12.58
C ILE A 165 -4.72 -4.82 12.90
N ARG A 166 -5.94 -4.78 12.34
CA ARG A 166 -6.82 -5.96 12.26
C ARG A 166 -6.46 -6.78 11.03
N VAL A 167 -6.20 -8.04 11.20
CA VAL A 167 -5.94 -8.98 10.10
C VAL A 167 -7.18 -9.82 9.80
N ASP A 168 -7.87 -10.27 10.83
CA ASP A 168 -9.12 -11.02 10.70
C ASP A 168 -10.31 -10.05 10.58
N VAL A 169 -10.72 -9.83 9.33
CA VAL A 169 -11.81 -8.93 8.93
C VAL A 169 -12.71 -9.59 7.87
N ALA A 170 -12.72 -10.91 7.79
CA ALA A 170 -13.52 -11.64 6.81
C ALA A 170 -15.01 -11.53 7.12
N ASP A 171 -15.41 -11.73 8.39
CA ASP A 171 -16.78 -11.49 8.84
C ASP A 171 -16.93 -10.05 9.37
N PRO A 172 -17.67 -9.17 8.67
CA PRO A 172 -17.87 -7.79 9.10
C PRO A 172 -18.67 -7.65 10.42
N ASN A 173 -19.36 -8.70 10.85
CA ASN A 173 -20.12 -8.70 12.09
C ASN A 173 -19.30 -9.22 13.28
N HIS A 174 -18.17 -9.89 13.02
CA HIS A 174 -17.30 -10.50 14.04
C HIS A 174 -15.84 -10.25 13.69
N LEU A 175 -15.43 -9.00 13.75
CA LEU A 175 -14.04 -8.61 13.48
C LEU A 175 -13.11 -9.15 14.57
N GLY A 176 -11.97 -9.70 14.18
CA GLY A 176 -10.90 -10.10 15.10
C GLY A 176 -10.28 -8.90 15.85
N PRO A 177 -9.44 -9.13 16.85
CA PRO A 177 -8.76 -8.05 17.57
C PRO A 177 -7.74 -7.32 16.67
N ILE A 178 -7.36 -6.11 17.09
CA ILE A 178 -6.14 -5.47 16.58
C ILE A 178 -4.95 -6.27 17.15
N LEU A 179 -4.12 -6.81 16.27
CA LEU A 179 -2.86 -7.44 16.64
C LEU A 179 -1.77 -6.38 16.77
N ASP A 180 -0.80 -6.60 17.65
CA ASP A 180 0.42 -5.78 17.68
C ASP A 180 1.25 -5.92 16.39
N TYR A 181 2.39 -5.25 16.31
CA TYR A 181 3.24 -5.29 15.13
C TYR A 181 3.70 -6.71 14.79
N ASP A 182 4.21 -7.45 15.78
CA ASP A 182 4.78 -8.78 15.57
C ASP A 182 3.70 -9.79 15.15
N GLY A 183 2.55 -9.75 15.79
CA GLY A 183 1.39 -10.56 15.42
C GLY A 183 0.85 -10.22 14.03
N SER A 184 0.77 -8.92 13.71
CA SER A 184 0.30 -8.44 12.41
C SER A 184 1.23 -8.86 11.27
N ILE A 185 2.53 -8.62 11.41
CA ILE A 185 3.50 -8.94 10.36
C ILE A 185 3.67 -10.45 10.16
N ALA A 186 3.55 -11.24 11.25
CA ALA A 186 3.55 -12.71 11.16
C ALA A 186 2.33 -13.24 10.40
N ALA A 187 1.14 -12.68 10.66
CA ALA A 187 -0.07 -13.04 9.93
C ALA A 187 0.00 -12.66 8.44
N ILE A 188 0.57 -11.49 8.10
CA ILE A 188 0.83 -11.09 6.71
C ILE A 188 1.77 -12.08 6.02
N SER A 189 2.85 -12.50 6.67
CA SER A 189 3.77 -13.50 6.13
C SER A 189 3.07 -14.83 5.89
N SER A 190 2.29 -15.33 6.85
CA SER A 190 1.52 -16.57 6.70
C SER A 190 0.55 -16.49 5.52
N LEU A 191 -0.10 -15.35 5.32
CA LEU A 191 -1.03 -15.13 4.21
C LEU A 191 -0.30 -15.17 2.84
N LEU A 192 0.93 -14.67 2.76
CA LEU A 192 1.76 -14.79 1.55
C LEU A 192 2.17 -16.24 1.28
N ASP A 193 2.49 -17.02 2.32
CA ASP A 193 2.83 -18.44 2.17
C ASP A 193 1.62 -19.27 1.75
N GLU A 194 0.45 -19.02 2.32
CA GLU A 194 -0.80 -19.62 1.87
C GLU A 194 -1.10 -19.30 0.41
N ALA A 195 -0.93 -18.03 0.02
CA ALA A 195 -1.13 -17.57 -1.35
C ALA A 195 -0.19 -18.28 -2.34
N LYS A 196 1.09 -18.45 -1.99
CA LYS A 196 2.05 -19.24 -2.77
C LYS A 196 1.58 -20.68 -2.92
N GLY A 197 1.08 -21.29 -1.83
CA GLY A 197 0.50 -22.64 -1.84
C GLY A 197 -0.67 -22.75 -2.82
N ASP A 198 -1.58 -21.81 -2.78
CA ASP A 198 -2.73 -21.74 -3.71
C ASP A 198 -2.25 -21.56 -5.17
N LEU A 199 -1.30 -20.66 -5.42
CA LEU A 199 -0.76 -20.40 -6.77
C LEU A 199 0.01 -21.60 -7.34
N SER A 200 0.49 -22.52 -6.50
CA SER A 200 1.17 -23.74 -6.94
C SER A 200 0.20 -24.68 -7.66
N GLY A 201 0.38 -24.86 -8.95
CA GLY A 201 -0.53 -25.64 -9.80
C GLY A 201 -1.84 -24.93 -10.12
N ALA A 202 -1.89 -23.60 -10.00
CA ALA A 202 -3.02 -22.79 -10.37
C ALA A 202 -3.07 -22.46 -11.86
N THR A 203 -4.26 -22.11 -12.34
CA THR A 203 -4.48 -21.47 -13.64
C THR A 203 -4.97 -20.05 -13.42
N VAL A 204 -4.26 -19.06 -13.98
CA VAL A 204 -4.70 -17.67 -14.00
C VAL A 204 -5.65 -17.48 -15.18
N ALA A 205 -6.94 -17.37 -14.88
CA ALA A 205 -8.02 -17.34 -15.88
C ALA A 205 -8.75 -15.97 -15.90
N PHE A 206 -8.12 -14.94 -15.36
CA PHE A 206 -8.64 -13.58 -15.28
C PHE A 206 -7.65 -12.59 -15.90
N PRO A 207 -8.16 -11.48 -16.50
CA PRO A 207 -7.30 -10.45 -17.06
C PRO A 207 -6.63 -9.65 -15.92
N LEU A 208 -5.36 -9.33 -16.11
CA LEU A 208 -4.60 -8.41 -15.29
C LEU A 208 -4.27 -7.14 -16.09
N THR A 209 -3.96 -6.06 -15.39
CA THR A 209 -3.52 -4.81 -16.04
C THR A 209 -2.11 -4.94 -16.58
N ASP A 210 -1.71 -4.04 -17.47
CA ASP A 210 -0.34 -3.98 -18.05
C ASP A 210 0.75 -3.88 -16.97
N GLY A 211 0.40 -3.45 -15.74
CA GLY A 211 1.31 -3.44 -14.60
C GLY A 211 1.79 -4.82 -14.15
N PHE A 212 1.11 -5.88 -14.60
CA PHE A 212 1.49 -7.28 -14.36
C PHE A 212 2.12 -7.95 -15.59
N THR A 213 2.53 -7.20 -16.60
CA THR A 213 3.18 -7.77 -17.80
C THR A 213 4.38 -8.64 -17.43
N GLY A 214 4.36 -9.92 -17.82
CA GLY A 214 5.35 -10.92 -17.44
C GLY A 214 5.16 -11.56 -16.06
N PHE A 215 4.07 -11.17 -15.37
CA PHE A 215 3.64 -11.73 -14.08
C PHE A 215 2.16 -12.15 -14.10
N ASP A 216 1.59 -12.34 -15.27
CA ASP A 216 0.17 -12.57 -15.53
C ASP A 216 -0.21 -14.05 -15.65
N ASP A 217 0.72 -14.94 -15.33
CA ASP A 217 0.49 -16.38 -15.14
C ASP A 217 0.78 -16.83 -13.71
N ALA A 218 0.53 -18.10 -13.40
CA ALA A 218 0.72 -18.61 -12.04
C ALA A 218 2.19 -18.52 -11.59
N ALA A 219 3.14 -18.77 -12.48
CA ALA A 219 4.57 -18.68 -12.16
C ALA A 219 5.00 -17.23 -11.91
N GLY A 220 4.51 -16.30 -12.72
CA GLY A 220 4.73 -14.87 -12.55
C GLY A 220 4.11 -14.34 -11.25
N LEU A 221 2.88 -14.74 -10.91
CA LEU A 221 2.24 -14.36 -9.65
C LEU A 221 2.97 -14.95 -8.43
N ILE A 222 3.55 -16.16 -8.51
CA ILE A 222 4.42 -16.70 -7.45
C ILE A 222 5.65 -15.82 -7.29
N LYS A 223 6.32 -15.42 -8.38
CA LYS A 223 7.49 -14.53 -8.30
C LYS A 223 7.15 -13.19 -7.67
N PHE A 224 6.03 -12.59 -8.03
CA PHE A 224 5.53 -11.36 -7.40
C PHE A 224 5.25 -11.55 -5.90
N ASN A 225 4.56 -12.62 -5.54
CA ASN A 225 4.26 -12.97 -4.16
C ASN A 225 5.54 -13.14 -3.32
N ARG A 226 6.56 -13.86 -3.85
CA ARG A 226 7.83 -14.06 -3.15
C ARG A 226 8.65 -12.78 -3.03
N ALA A 227 8.57 -11.89 -4.00
CA ALA A 227 9.16 -10.55 -3.90
C ALA A 227 8.56 -9.76 -2.71
N LEU A 228 7.23 -9.79 -2.54
CA LEU A 228 6.58 -9.20 -1.38
C LEU A 228 6.94 -9.91 -0.06
N ALA A 229 7.03 -11.25 -0.08
CA ALA A 229 7.43 -12.03 1.09
C ALA A 229 8.84 -11.68 1.55
N SER A 230 9.80 -11.52 0.63
CA SER A 230 11.17 -11.10 0.99
C SER A 230 11.22 -9.73 1.67
N ARG A 231 10.36 -8.76 1.25
CA ARG A 231 10.18 -7.47 1.95
C ARG A 231 9.63 -7.66 3.37
N VAL A 232 8.62 -8.51 3.53
CA VAL A 232 8.03 -8.82 4.83
C VAL A 232 9.06 -9.50 5.75
N ASP A 233 9.88 -10.39 5.21
CA ASP A 233 10.88 -11.12 5.99
C ASP A 233 12.01 -10.23 6.49
N VAL A 234 12.49 -9.26 5.70
CA VAL A 234 13.47 -8.29 6.24
C VAL A 234 12.86 -7.40 7.31
N TYR A 235 11.55 -7.11 7.24
CA TYR A 235 10.85 -6.39 8.31
C TYR A 235 10.73 -7.23 9.59
N ARG A 236 10.60 -8.55 9.45
CA ARG A 236 10.60 -9.54 10.53
C ARG A 236 12.01 -9.94 11.01
N LYS A 237 13.07 -9.44 10.36
CA LYS A 237 14.47 -9.83 10.60
C LYS A 237 14.72 -11.32 10.34
N GLN A 238 13.96 -11.94 9.42
CA GLN A 238 14.10 -13.34 9.00
C GLN A 238 15.01 -13.43 7.77
N TRP A 239 16.29 -13.10 7.97
CA TRP A 239 17.26 -12.87 6.88
C TRP A 239 17.47 -14.07 5.95
N ALA A 240 17.55 -15.28 6.51
CA ALA A 240 17.72 -16.49 5.73
C ALA A 240 16.46 -16.81 4.89
N THR A 241 15.27 -16.59 5.46
CA THR A 241 14.00 -16.75 4.76
C THR A 241 13.88 -15.72 3.64
N ALA A 242 14.25 -14.46 3.87
CA ALA A 242 14.29 -13.43 2.85
C ALA A 242 15.16 -13.81 1.65
N LEU A 243 16.35 -14.41 1.86
CA LEU A 243 17.21 -14.90 0.80
C LEU A 243 16.57 -16.07 0.02
N THR A 244 15.84 -16.94 0.70
CA THR A 244 15.08 -18.02 0.05
C THR A 244 13.96 -17.46 -0.82
N ASP A 245 13.16 -16.55 -0.30
CA ASP A 245 12.07 -15.93 -1.04
C ASP A 245 12.56 -15.09 -2.23
N LEU A 246 13.69 -14.40 -2.09
CA LEU A 246 14.34 -13.74 -3.21
C LEU A 246 14.70 -14.72 -4.33
N SER A 247 15.22 -15.91 -4.01
CA SER A 247 15.59 -16.92 -5.00
C SER A 247 14.38 -17.49 -5.77
N GLU A 248 13.18 -17.39 -5.20
CA GLU A 248 11.92 -17.81 -5.83
C GLU A 248 11.16 -16.64 -6.48
N SER A 249 11.68 -15.42 -6.34
CA SER A 249 11.09 -14.20 -6.89
C SER A 249 11.64 -13.90 -8.31
N PHE A 250 11.43 -12.67 -8.76
CA PHE A 250 12.04 -12.16 -9.98
C PHE A 250 13.36 -11.40 -9.73
N PHE A 251 13.93 -11.54 -8.54
CA PHE A 251 15.21 -10.96 -8.18
C PHE A 251 16.31 -11.37 -9.16
N ASP A 252 17.02 -10.37 -9.71
CA ASP A 252 18.16 -10.58 -10.61
C ASP A 252 19.18 -9.46 -10.40
N LEU A 253 20.41 -9.85 -9.98
CA LEU A 253 21.51 -8.90 -9.81
C LEU A 253 21.95 -8.24 -11.13
N ASN A 254 21.67 -8.85 -12.26
CA ASN A 254 22.02 -8.34 -13.61
C ASN A 254 20.79 -7.81 -14.37
N GLY A 255 19.60 -7.88 -13.74
CA GLY A 255 18.34 -7.47 -14.34
C GLY A 255 18.12 -5.95 -14.31
N ASP A 256 17.17 -5.51 -15.14
CA ASP A 256 16.72 -4.13 -15.13
C ASP A 256 16.13 -3.76 -13.76
N PHE A 257 16.52 -2.61 -13.22
CA PHE A 257 16.06 -2.07 -11.93
C PHE A 257 14.56 -1.83 -11.87
N TYR A 258 13.92 -1.54 -13.01
CA TYR A 258 12.49 -1.24 -13.10
C TYR A 258 11.61 -2.46 -13.37
N THR A 259 12.20 -3.63 -13.65
CA THR A 259 11.44 -4.88 -13.74
C THR A 259 10.66 -5.10 -12.46
N GLY A 260 9.33 -5.28 -12.56
CA GLY A 260 8.49 -5.48 -11.38
C GLY A 260 7.01 -5.38 -11.67
N VAL A 261 6.21 -5.37 -10.60
CA VAL A 261 4.77 -5.22 -10.67
C VAL A 261 4.38 -3.81 -10.25
N ASN A 262 3.50 -3.18 -11.04
CA ASN A 262 3.16 -1.78 -10.91
C ASN A 262 1.64 -1.57 -10.87
N GLU A 263 1.21 -0.55 -10.17
CA GLU A 263 -0.09 0.08 -10.38
C GLU A 263 0.00 0.96 -11.62
N VAL A 264 -0.94 0.80 -12.53
CA VAL A 264 -0.97 1.56 -13.79
C VAL A 264 -2.14 2.51 -13.82
N PHE A 265 -1.98 3.62 -14.52
CA PHE A 265 -2.94 4.71 -14.61
C PHE A 265 -3.14 5.11 -16.06
N SER A 266 -4.35 5.57 -16.41
CA SER A 266 -4.62 6.00 -17.77
C SER A 266 -5.59 7.17 -17.83
N THR A 267 -5.64 7.85 -18.99
CA THR A 267 -6.62 8.88 -19.32
C THR A 267 -7.92 8.31 -19.89
N GLY A 268 -8.05 6.97 -19.92
CA GLY A 268 -9.25 6.29 -20.39
C GLY A 268 -10.48 6.65 -19.55
N SER A 269 -11.65 6.67 -20.19
CA SER A 269 -12.90 6.98 -19.50
C SER A 269 -13.17 5.98 -18.37
N GLY A 270 -13.35 6.49 -17.16
CA GLY A 270 -13.60 5.68 -15.96
C GLY A 270 -12.34 5.13 -15.26
N ASP A 271 -11.14 5.39 -15.80
CA ASP A 271 -9.88 5.06 -15.12
C ASP A 271 -9.38 6.23 -14.26
N GLN A 272 -8.30 6.01 -13.54
CA GLN A 272 -7.71 6.96 -12.59
C GLN A 272 -6.39 7.51 -13.14
N LEU A 273 -6.10 8.76 -12.81
CA LEU A 273 -4.78 9.35 -13.00
C LEU A 273 -3.91 9.08 -11.77
N ASN A 274 -2.58 9.07 -11.97
CA ASN A 274 -1.62 8.89 -10.88
C ASN A 274 -1.77 10.02 -9.84
N PRO A 275 -2.21 9.72 -8.62
CA PRO A 275 -2.46 10.71 -7.58
C PRO A 275 -1.17 11.27 -6.96
N ALA A 276 -0.02 10.64 -7.22
CA ALA A 276 1.28 11.08 -6.76
C ALA A 276 1.97 12.05 -7.73
N TYR A 277 1.47 12.20 -8.95
CA TYR A 277 2.00 13.15 -9.94
C TYR A 277 1.54 14.59 -9.66
N PHE A 278 2.49 15.52 -9.65
CA PHE A 278 2.25 16.95 -9.79
C PHE A 278 3.17 17.51 -10.88
N ALA A 279 2.64 18.44 -11.67
CA ALA A 279 3.46 19.09 -12.69
C ALA A 279 4.59 19.93 -12.05
N GLN A 280 5.75 19.96 -12.70
CA GLN A 280 6.87 20.79 -12.25
C GLN A 280 6.46 22.27 -12.20
N ASN A 281 7.03 22.99 -11.23
CA ASN A 281 6.74 24.39 -11.02
C ASN A 281 5.26 24.72 -10.71
N SER A 282 4.48 23.74 -10.26
CA SER A 282 3.10 23.96 -9.78
C SER A 282 3.04 25.01 -8.69
N THR A 283 1.89 25.68 -8.55
CA THR A 283 1.64 26.70 -7.54
C THR A 283 0.37 26.34 -6.75
N GLY A 284 0.35 26.70 -5.48
CA GLY A 284 -0.78 26.41 -4.58
C GLY A 284 -0.72 25.03 -3.94
N GLU A 285 -0.76 23.98 -4.75
CA GLU A 285 -0.55 22.58 -4.33
C GLU A 285 0.77 22.10 -4.91
N VAL A 286 1.77 21.84 -4.06
CA VAL A 286 3.11 21.46 -4.50
C VAL A 286 3.66 20.28 -3.68
N ARG A 287 4.41 19.39 -4.35
CA ARG A 287 5.23 18.35 -3.73
C ARG A 287 6.69 18.69 -3.97
N LEU A 288 7.42 18.93 -2.92
CA LEU A 288 8.80 19.39 -2.94
C LEU A 288 9.70 18.37 -2.28
N ALA A 289 10.82 18.04 -2.92
CA ALA A 289 11.83 17.22 -2.27
C ALA A 289 12.37 17.97 -1.04
N HIS A 290 12.53 17.25 0.09
CA HIS A 290 13.13 17.83 1.28
C HIS A 290 14.53 18.35 0.97
N PRO A 291 14.95 19.55 1.45
CA PRO A 291 16.25 20.14 1.12
C PRO A 291 17.44 19.20 1.36
N SER A 292 17.37 18.34 2.37
CA SER A 292 18.42 17.35 2.65
C SER A 292 18.58 16.28 1.56
N TYR A 293 17.65 16.14 0.64
CA TYR A 293 17.82 15.22 -0.50
C TYR A 293 18.96 15.65 -1.38
N ALA A 294 18.90 16.85 -1.90
CA ALA A 294 19.94 17.39 -2.77
C ALA A 294 21.24 17.77 -2.02
N ALA A 295 21.12 18.18 -0.74
CA ALA A 295 22.29 18.51 0.06
C ALA A 295 23.18 17.31 0.40
N ASN A 296 22.61 16.12 0.50
CA ASN A 296 23.31 14.92 0.96
C ASN A 296 23.55 13.87 -0.14
N ILE A 297 23.02 14.07 -1.34
CA ILE A 297 23.26 13.14 -2.46
C ILE A 297 24.70 13.23 -2.93
N ALA A 298 25.29 12.09 -3.30
CA ALA A 298 26.66 12.05 -3.79
C ALA A 298 26.80 12.76 -5.14
N ALA A 299 27.94 13.41 -5.36
CA ALA A 299 28.21 14.07 -6.63
C ALA A 299 28.24 13.03 -7.76
N GLY A 300 27.54 13.31 -8.85
CA GLY A 300 27.43 12.41 -10.01
C GLY A 300 26.28 11.41 -9.95
N ASP A 301 25.60 11.25 -8.80
CA ASP A 301 24.44 10.40 -8.64
C ASP A 301 23.26 10.91 -9.49
N ASP A 302 22.82 10.13 -10.46
CA ASP A 302 21.76 10.51 -11.39
C ASP A 302 20.38 10.59 -10.76
N ARG A 303 20.21 9.97 -9.57
CA ARG A 303 18.95 10.03 -8.81
C ARG A 303 18.60 11.43 -8.33
N ILE A 304 19.53 12.40 -8.44
CA ILE A 304 19.21 13.83 -8.26
C ILE A 304 18.09 14.27 -9.19
N ASN A 305 17.91 13.62 -10.33
CA ASN A 305 16.85 13.90 -11.30
C ASN A 305 15.45 13.53 -10.80
N LYS A 306 15.33 12.75 -9.70
CA LYS A 306 14.06 12.54 -9.01
C LYS A 306 13.59 13.76 -8.21
N ALA A 307 14.47 14.79 -8.09
CA ALA A 307 14.23 16.04 -7.38
C ALA A 307 14.69 17.22 -8.27
N THR A 308 13.84 17.65 -9.18
CA THR A 308 14.18 18.65 -10.21
C THR A 308 14.15 20.08 -9.68
N LEU A 309 15.08 20.91 -10.13
CA LEU A 309 15.12 22.34 -9.77
C LEU A 309 13.85 23.06 -10.27
N ARG A 310 13.33 23.92 -9.41
CA ARG A 310 12.24 24.85 -9.73
C ARG A 310 12.78 26.16 -10.31
N ASN A 311 11.92 26.84 -11.05
CA ASN A 311 12.20 28.21 -11.52
C ASN A 311 12.36 29.20 -10.35
N ALA A 312 11.64 28.96 -9.25
CA ALA A 312 11.76 29.68 -7.99
C ALA A 312 11.41 28.74 -6.83
N PRO A 313 12.06 28.88 -5.66
CA PRO A 313 11.69 28.12 -4.47
C PRO A 313 10.22 28.33 -4.12
N ALA A 314 9.58 27.26 -3.62
CA ALA A 314 8.27 27.39 -2.98
C ALA A 314 8.43 27.33 -1.46
N SER A 315 7.64 28.14 -0.76
CA SER A 315 7.72 28.30 0.68
C SER A 315 6.33 28.20 1.31
N ASP A 316 6.30 27.70 2.52
CA ASP A 316 5.13 27.70 3.40
C ASP A 316 5.22 28.88 4.38
N PRO A 317 4.10 29.48 4.83
CA PRO A 317 4.11 30.59 5.79
C PRO A 317 4.83 30.29 7.11
N SER A 318 5.01 29.01 7.48
CA SER A 318 5.74 28.60 8.68
C SER A 318 7.27 28.60 8.53
N GLY A 319 7.81 29.01 7.37
CA GLY A 319 9.24 29.14 7.10
C GLY A 319 9.87 27.93 6.42
N LEU A 320 9.12 26.86 6.13
CA LEU A 320 9.63 25.75 5.32
C LEU A 320 9.77 26.18 3.87
N SER A 321 10.81 25.71 3.19
CA SER A 321 11.08 26.05 1.80
C SER A 321 11.87 24.96 1.11
N SER A 322 11.64 24.78 -0.19
CA SER A 322 12.49 23.97 -1.06
C SER A 322 12.49 24.54 -2.49
N ASP A 323 13.61 24.36 -3.16
CA ASP A 323 13.83 24.75 -4.55
C ASP A 323 13.70 23.58 -5.54
N ARG A 324 13.21 22.42 -5.08
CA ARG A 324 13.10 21.21 -5.91
C ARG A 324 11.73 20.57 -5.84
N ASP A 325 11.15 20.28 -7.01
CA ASP A 325 9.96 19.47 -7.13
C ASP A 325 10.30 17.97 -6.92
N VAL A 326 9.41 17.20 -6.30
CA VAL A 326 9.41 15.73 -6.40
C VAL A 326 9.08 15.36 -7.84
N TRP A 327 9.96 14.60 -8.50
CA TRP A 327 9.82 14.25 -9.92
C TRP A 327 10.06 12.76 -10.18
N VAL A 328 9.59 11.91 -9.27
CA VAL A 328 9.63 10.44 -9.42
C VAL A 328 8.63 10.00 -10.48
N TYR A 329 7.40 10.49 -10.38
CA TYR A 329 6.33 10.24 -11.36
C TYR A 329 6.26 11.41 -12.32
N THR A 330 6.67 11.17 -13.58
CA THR A 330 6.92 12.24 -14.57
C THR A 330 5.69 12.57 -15.43
N SER A 331 4.58 11.86 -15.25
CA SER A 331 3.32 12.12 -15.93
C SER A 331 2.12 11.69 -15.07
N SER A 332 0.94 12.16 -15.42
CA SER A 332 -0.30 11.74 -14.78
C SER A 332 -0.70 10.28 -15.05
N THR A 333 0.04 9.59 -15.89
CA THR A 333 -0.12 8.17 -16.19
C THR A 333 1.11 7.33 -15.83
N ALA A 334 2.13 7.93 -15.20
CA ALA A 334 3.30 7.21 -14.74
C ALA A 334 2.88 6.10 -13.75
N PRO A 335 3.40 4.87 -13.88
CA PRO A 335 3.08 3.78 -12.96
C PRO A 335 3.68 4.02 -11.57
N ILE A 336 3.06 3.44 -10.54
CA ILE A 336 3.60 3.37 -9.18
C ILE A 336 4.06 1.94 -8.92
N PRO A 337 5.34 1.69 -8.59
CA PRO A 337 5.83 0.34 -8.31
C PRO A 337 5.21 -0.22 -7.02
N MET A 338 4.65 -1.42 -7.07
CA MET A 338 4.34 -2.21 -5.88
C MET A 338 5.60 -2.86 -5.31
N VAL A 339 6.42 -3.43 -6.20
CA VAL A 339 7.75 -3.98 -5.92
C VAL A 339 8.52 -4.08 -7.23
N ARG A 340 9.83 -3.76 -7.21
CA ARG A 340 10.70 -3.77 -8.38
C ARG A 340 12.10 -4.29 -8.05
N ASN A 341 12.84 -4.71 -9.08
CA ASN A 341 14.11 -5.42 -8.92
C ASN A 341 15.18 -4.63 -8.15
N GLU A 342 15.24 -3.31 -8.31
CA GLU A 342 16.18 -2.49 -7.54
C GLU A 342 15.94 -2.60 -6.03
N GLU A 343 14.68 -2.66 -5.58
CA GLU A 343 14.35 -2.93 -4.18
C GLU A 343 14.83 -4.33 -3.77
N LEU A 344 14.62 -5.35 -4.62
CA LEU A 344 15.01 -6.72 -4.30
C LEU A 344 16.54 -6.87 -4.19
N ILE A 345 17.31 -6.16 -5.03
CA ILE A 345 18.77 -6.09 -4.91
C ILE A 345 19.18 -5.48 -3.55
N LEU A 346 18.47 -4.43 -3.11
CA LEU A 346 18.71 -3.79 -1.81
C LEU A 346 18.27 -4.68 -0.64
N ILE A 347 17.18 -5.46 -0.77
CA ILE A 347 16.77 -6.47 0.21
C ILE A 347 17.83 -7.58 0.29
N TYR A 348 18.35 -8.04 -0.84
CA TYR A 348 19.44 -9.01 -0.88
C TYR A 348 20.70 -8.48 -0.16
N ALA A 349 21.12 -7.23 -0.46
CA ALA A 349 22.24 -6.61 0.22
C ALA A 349 22.02 -6.56 1.74
N GLU A 350 20.82 -6.14 2.19
CA GLU A 350 20.43 -6.10 3.59
C GLU A 350 20.54 -7.48 4.26
N ALA A 351 19.94 -8.50 3.67
CA ALA A 351 19.99 -9.87 4.20
C ALA A 351 21.43 -10.42 4.25
N LYS A 352 22.27 -10.12 3.23
CA LYS A 352 23.68 -10.50 3.20
C LYS A 352 24.51 -9.78 4.27
N ILE A 353 24.25 -8.50 4.53
CA ILE A 353 24.89 -7.78 5.65
C ILE A 353 24.56 -8.48 6.97
N GLN A 354 23.28 -8.76 7.21
CA GLN A 354 22.79 -9.30 8.46
C GLN A 354 23.21 -10.76 8.70
N THR A 355 23.51 -11.51 7.63
CA THR A 355 24.06 -12.87 7.70
C THR A 355 25.60 -12.89 7.62
N ASN A 356 26.24 -11.72 7.76
CA ASN A 356 27.70 -11.53 7.75
C ASN A 356 28.39 -11.96 6.43
N SER A 357 27.66 -11.96 5.32
CA SER A 357 28.20 -12.17 3.95
C SER A 357 28.58 -10.82 3.34
N LEU A 358 29.51 -10.09 3.98
CA LEU A 358 29.77 -8.68 3.69
C LEU A 358 30.29 -8.43 2.27
N THR A 359 31.04 -9.38 1.70
CA THR A 359 31.53 -9.28 0.31
C THR A 359 30.39 -9.32 -0.69
N ASP A 360 29.44 -10.25 -0.52
CA ASP A 360 28.25 -10.35 -1.38
C ASP A 360 27.38 -9.10 -1.26
N ALA A 361 27.23 -8.61 -0.03
CA ALA A 361 26.48 -7.39 0.24
C ALA A 361 27.09 -6.16 -0.46
N ALA A 362 28.41 -5.98 -0.34
CA ALA A 362 29.11 -4.89 -1.02
C ALA A 362 29.02 -5.02 -2.55
N GLY A 363 29.08 -6.26 -3.08
CA GLY A 363 28.86 -6.52 -4.49
C GLY A 363 27.48 -6.06 -4.97
N ALA A 364 26.42 -6.39 -4.23
CA ALA A 364 25.06 -5.96 -4.56
C ALA A 364 24.89 -4.42 -4.44
N LEU A 365 25.48 -3.79 -3.41
CA LEU A 365 25.49 -2.34 -3.28
C LEU A 365 26.25 -1.65 -4.42
N ASN A 366 27.34 -2.26 -4.92
CA ASN A 366 28.07 -1.74 -6.06
C ASN A 366 27.26 -1.81 -7.36
N ILE A 367 26.42 -2.83 -7.54
CA ILE A 367 25.48 -2.88 -8.67
C ILE A 367 24.55 -1.66 -8.65
N ILE A 368 23.94 -1.35 -7.49
CA ILE A 368 23.10 -0.15 -7.35
C ILE A 368 23.90 1.12 -7.59
N ARG A 369 25.08 1.26 -6.97
CA ARG A 369 25.94 2.44 -7.13
C ARG A 369 26.31 2.69 -8.58
N ASN A 370 26.82 1.67 -9.26
CA ASN A 370 27.25 1.75 -10.65
C ASN A 370 26.08 2.05 -11.59
N GLY A 371 24.91 1.46 -11.33
CA GLY A 371 23.68 1.75 -12.07
C GLY A 371 23.24 3.21 -11.95
N HIS A 372 23.71 3.93 -10.91
CA HIS A 372 23.43 5.34 -10.66
C HIS A 372 24.67 6.24 -10.77
N ASN A 373 25.63 5.89 -11.62
CA ASN A 373 26.84 6.66 -11.94
C ASN A 373 27.77 6.89 -10.73
N LEU A 374 27.69 6.08 -9.70
CA LEU A 374 28.59 6.16 -8.56
C LEU A 374 29.70 5.11 -8.68
N PRO A 375 30.94 5.40 -8.20
CA PRO A 375 32.00 4.41 -8.11
C PRO A 375 31.65 3.33 -7.09
N ASP A 376 32.37 2.22 -7.11
CA ASP A 376 32.27 1.17 -6.11
C ASP A 376 32.41 1.71 -4.69
N TYR A 377 31.76 1.04 -3.76
CA TYR A 377 31.87 1.34 -2.35
C TYR A 377 33.32 1.18 -1.87
N SER A 378 33.86 2.21 -1.26
CA SER A 378 35.23 2.25 -0.74
C SER A 378 35.32 2.44 0.78
N GLY A 379 34.18 2.35 1.46
CA GLY A 379 34.11 2.47 2.93
C GLY A 379 34.53 1.20 3.65
N ALA A 380 34.38 1.20 4.97
CA ALA A 380 34.75 0.06 5.81
C ALA A 380 33.86 -1.16 5.53
N MET A 381 34.48 -2.34 5.41
CA MET A 381 33.78 -3.63 5.25
C MET A 381 33.34 -4.18 6.61
N THR A 382 32.52 -3.40 7.31
CA THR A 382 31.89 -3.77 8.59
C THR A 382 30.38 -3.76 8.43
N GLN A 383 29.67 -4.51 9.28
CA GLN A 383 28.22 -4.61 9.25
C GLN A 383 27.57 -3.21 9.36
N ASP A 384 27.99 -2.40 10.34
CA ASP A 384 27.42 -1.06 10.57
C ASP A 384 27.66 -0.11 9.40
N ALA A 385 28.86 -0.15 8.80
CA ALA A 385 29.19 0.70 7.66
C ALA A 385 28.34 0.33 6.43
N LEU A 386 28.18 -0.97 6.15
CA LEU A 386 27.35 -1.46 5.05
C LEU A 386 25.85 -1.25 5.28
N ILE A 387 25.35 -1.33 6.54
CA ILE A 387 23.97 -0.93 6.87
C ILE A 387 23.74 0.54 6.53
N ASN A 388 24.68 1.43 6.91
CA ASN A 388 24.55 2.85 6.59
C ASN A 388 24.58 3.11 5.08
N GLU A 389 25.44 2.42 4.36
CA GLU A 389 25.48 2.50 2.90
C GLU A 389 24.18 1.98 2.26
N MET A 390 23.69 0.82 2.69
CA MET A 390 22.43 0.23 2.22
C MET A 390 21.26 1.18 2.46
N LEU A 391 21.14 1.79 3.65
CA LEU A 391 20.10 2.77 3.96
C LEU A 391 20.24 4.04 3.10
N THR A 392 21.48 4.44 2.77
CA THR A 392 21.74 5.56 1.87
C THR A 392 21.28 5.23 0.45
N GLN A 393 21.63 4.06 -0.06
CA GLN A 393 21.19 3.63 -1.38
C GLN A 393 19.65 3.49 -1.43
N ARG A 394 19.01 2.88 -0.43
CA ARG A 394 17.54 2.80 -0.34
C ARG A 394 16.88 4.16 -0.34
N ARG A 395 17.42 5.14 0.38
CA ARG A 395 16.90 6.51 0.43
C ARG A 395 16.76 7.15 -0.96
N TYR A 396 17.74 6.95 -1.84
CA TYR A 396 17.76 7.56 -3.16
C TYR A 396 17.09 6.69 -4.22
N SER A 397 17.30 5.38 -4.17
CA SER A 397 16.66 4.43 -5.09
C SER A 397 15.15 4.43 -4.93
N LEU A 398 14.66 4.37 -3.70
CA LEU A 398 13.23 4.21 -3.37
C LEU A 398 12.58 5.52 -2.89
N PHE A 399 13.13 6.66 -3.33
CA PHE A 399 12.63 7.99 -2.98
C PHE A 399 11.18 8.16 -3.40
N TYR A 400 10.32 8.54 -2.45
CA TYR A 400 8.89 8.74 -2.62
C TYR A 400 8.14 7.47 -3.10
N GLU A 401 8.65 6.28 -2.71
CA GLU A 401 8.00 4.98 -2.91
C GLU A 401 7.53 4.37 -1.56
N GLY A 402 7.50 5.15 -0.48
CA GLY A 402 6.95 4.76 0.82
C GLY A 402 7.89 3.99 1.76
N HIS A 403 9.19 3.95 1.49
CA HIS A 403 10.14 3.11 2.22
C HIS A 403 10.92 3.83 3.34
N ARG A 404 11.29 5.09 3.14
CA ARG A 404 12.24 5.81 4.01
C ARG A 404 11.86 5.79 5.48
N TRP A 405 10.60 6.12 5.82
CA TRP A 405 10.14 6.14 7.21
C TRP A 405 10.18 4.75 7.84
N VAL A 406 9.78 3.71 7.10
CA VAL A 406 9.87 2.31 7.55
C VAL A 406 11.32 1.92 7.83
N ASP A 407 12.25 2.26 6.93
CA ASP A 407 13.66 1.91 7.04
C ASP A 407 14.33 2.55 8.26
N VAL A 408 14.17 3.86 8.46
CA VAL A 408 14.78 4.55 9.61
C VAL A 408 14.20 4.06 10.95
N ARG A 409 12.92 3.66 10.95
CA ARG A 409 12.23 3.09 12.09
C ARG A 409 12.74 1.70 12.44
N ARG A 410 12.88 0.82 11.43
CA ARG A 410 13.40 -0.56 11.60
C ARG A 410 14.83 -0.60 12.15
N TYR A 411 15.63 0.42 11.84
CA TYR A 411 17.03 0.55 12.25
C TYR A 411 17.25 1.52 13.42
N ASP A 412 16.18 1.92 14.10
CA ASP A 412 16.26 2.82 15.28
C ASP A 412 16.95 4.16 15.00
N LYS A 413 16.73 4.67 13.75
CA LYS A 413 17.37 5.88 13.23
C LYS A 413 16.40 7.06 13.04
N LEU A 414 15.22 7.04 13.68
CA LEU A 414 14.28 8.16 13.62
C LEU A 414 14.92 9.48 14.07
N ASN A 415 15.81 9.42 15.05
CA ASN A 415 16.55 10.57 15.57
C ASN A 415 17.56 11.17 14.58
N THR A 416 17.81 10.51 13.44
CA THR A 416 18.67 11.04 12.36
C THR A 416 17.89 11.84 11.32
N LEU A 417 16.56 11.85 11.40
CA LEU A 417 15.72 12.65 10.52
C LEU A 417 15.81 14.13 10.89
N PRO A 418 15.85 15.04 9.91
CA PRO A 418 15.91 16.48 10.17
C PRO A 418 14.76 16.99 11.03
N ILE A 419 15.04 17.93 11.91
CA ILE A 419 14.06 18.79 12.58
C ILE A 419 14.16 20.14 11.90
N ASP A 420 13.15 20.49 11.10
CA ASP A 420 13.19 21.64 10.21
C ASP A 420 12.84 22.94 10.91
N ARG A 421 11.96 22.89 11.91
CA ARG A 421 11.56 24.00 12.77
C ARG A 421 11.69 23.62 14.23
N ALA A 422 11.95 24.58 15.07
CA ALA A 422 11.90 24.38 16.52
C ALA A 422 10.50 23.89 16.94
N GLY A 423 10.44 22.72 17.56
CA GLY A 423 9.20 22.10 18.00
C GLY A 423 8.56 21.14 16.98
N ASP A 424 9.20 20.88 15.83
CA ASP A 424 8.78 19.77 14.97
C ASP A 424 9.12 18.43 15.63
N ASP A 425 8.27 17.42 15.41
CA ASP A 425 8.43 16.07 15.92
C ASP A 425 8.68 15.05 14.79
N VAL A 426 9.26 13.92 15.17
CA VAL A 426 9.40 12.76 14.30
C VAL A 426 8.56 11.61 14.85
N TRP A 427 7.46 11.34 14.17
CA TRP A 427 6.53 10.30 14.58
C TRP A 427 7.07 8.89 14.31
N SER A 428 6.91 7.99 15.26
CA SER A 428 7.23 6.57 15.10
C SER A 428 6.09 5.75 14.53
N ALA A 429 4.84 6.14 14.77
CA ALA A 429 3.63 5.44 14.36
C ALA A 429 2.47 6.43 14.20
N MET A 430 1.55 6.16 13.30
CA MET A 430 0.25 6.84 13.26
C MET A 430 -0.71 6.22 14.27
N PRO A 431 -1.65 7.00 14.83
CA PRO A 431 -2.70 6.47 15.69
C PRO A 431 -3.64 5.55 14.90
N ILE A 432 -4.24 4.58 15.58
CA ILE A 432 -5.37 3.81 15.02
C ILE A 432 -6.53 4.78 14.77
N PRO A 433 -7.20 4.73 13.60
CA PRO A 433 -8.36 5.55 13.32
C PRO A 433 -9.44 5.44 14.39
N GLN A 434 -10.11 6.54 14.69
CA GLN A 434 -11.16 6.58 15.71
C GLN A 434 -12.28 5.56 15.43
N THR A 435 -12.56 5.27 14.17
CA THR A 435 -13.59 4.30 13.76
C THR A 435 -13.29 2.86 14.13
N GLU A 436 -12.07 2.56 14.54
CA GLU A 436 -11.61 1.23 14.92
C GLU A 436 -11.51 1.03 16.43
N GLN A 437 -11.79 2.07 17.21
CA GLN A 437 -11.70 2.08 18.68
C GLN A 437 -13.02 1.71 19.35
#